data_30dd2e0cfe82400c49fa1afa934d60f4
#
_entry.id   30dd2e0cfe82400c49fa1afa934d60f4
#
_cell.length_a   1.000
_cell.length_b   1.000
_cell.length_c   1.000
_cell.angle_alpha   90.00
_cell.angle_beta   90.00
_cell.angle_gamma   90.00
#
_symmetry.space_group_name_H-M   'P 1'
#
loop_
_entity.id
_entity.type
_entity.pdbx_description
1 polymer ?
#
loop_
_entity_poly.entity_id
_entity_poly.type
_entity_poly.pdbx_seq_one_letter_code
_entity_poly.pdbx_strand_id
1 'polypeptide(L)'
;MKNIILNPKKSEQSNYIYNGPIDKYTFGAPQLNRGFFNMKCNNPQILTEYYMMYNRYFSGWNYNYENNKDEKIEELAPGKTIFFLSRNQDSPNLYHGMGDVLGTISMMELFNITEDNVQIVFLENMYLKDDPYYEIYKKVLSRGGEPIFIKNLKQKYHISFAIHVPLNWDSPVFIRDINNTYCKHPTKTYKKLHELIDKYLDIPNFVDSFISDNETFYYPKLIIDRHNSGVKFTKCLTIIWRKVWPKNRTEQNRLMQNGPELADKLASVLPKNILVRLVNTACLPMNEQISLMKKTDYLVGIHGAGLTLGIFLPLSSIYHEILHKETWNVVLFLSMMSGHNCYFDIVKGTDNKTNGFEYVSFDENDFVEKVIKHMKENNYFQ
;
A
#
# COMPACT_ATOMS: atom_id res chain seq x y z
N MET A 1 -16.63 19.30 -0.93
CA MET A 1 -16.63 20.60 -0.18
C MET A 1 -16.34 21.73 -1.16
N LYS A 2 -17.00 22.88 -1.02
CA LYS A 2 -16.84 24.03 -1.92
C LYS A 2 -16.56 25.30 -1.12
N ASN A 3 -15.78 26.22 -1.71
CA ASN A 3 -15.49 27.54 -1.15
C ASN A 3 -14.98 27.49 0.30
N ILE A 4 -13.86 26.85 0.52
CA ILE A 4 -13.24 26.66 1.82
C ILE A 4 -12.12 27.69 1.99
N ILE A 5 -12.00 28.27 3.17
CA ILE A 5 -10.80 29.00 3.58
C ILE A 5 -9.96 28.11 4.47
N LEU A 6 -8.79 27.76 3.99
CA LEU A 6 -7.77 26.99 4.71
C LEU A 6 -6.87 27.95 5.49
N ASN A 7 -6.72 27.74 6.79
CA ASN A 7 -5.82 28.50 7.65
C ASN A 7 -4.74 27.59 8.28
N PRO A 8 -3.58 27.42 7.64
CA PRO A 8 -2.53 26.53 8.11
C PRO A 8 -1.98 26.87 9.50
N LYS A 9 -2.06 28.14 9.94
CA LYS A 9 -1.63 28.58 11.26
C LYS A 9 -2.46 27.98 12.42
N LYS A 10 -3.58 27.35 12.10
CA LYS A 10 -4.41 26.62 13.06
C LYS A 10 -4.11 25.12 13.13
N SER A 11 -3.08 24.66 12.44
CA SER A 11 -2.52 23.32 12.65
C SER A 11 -1.42 23.40 13.71
N GLU A 12 -1.55 22.64 14.76
CA GLU A 12 -0.49 22.42 15.72
C GLU A 12 0.17 21.08 15.44
N GLN A 13 1.51 21.01 15.52
CA GLN A 13 2.18 19.74 15.55
C GLN A 13 1.74 19.02 16.83
N SER A 14 0.97 17.96 16.69
CA SER A 14 0.74 17.10 17.83
C SER A 14 2.03 16.36 18.12
N ASN A 15 2.65 16.67 19.28
CA ASN A 15 3.66 15.83 19.89
C ASN A 15 2.98 14.56 20.42
N TYR A 16 2.30 13.81 19.55
CA TYR A 16 1.75 12.53 19.95
C TYR A 16 2.91 11.54 20.03
N ILE A 17 3.49 11.48 21.22
CA ILE A 17 4.44 10.45 21.58
C ILE A 17 3.61 9.16 21.71
N TYR A 18 3.76 8.27 20.76
CA TYR A 18 3.40 6.88 20.97
C TYR A 18 4.28 6.38 22.11
N ASN A 19 3.69 5.80 23.18
CA ASN A 19 4.41 5.28 24.35
C ASN A 19 5.21 4.00 24.04
N GLY A 20 5.85 3.94 22.88
CA GLY A 20 6.81 2.94 22.49
C GLY A 20 8.21 3.55 22.37
N PRO A 21 9.28 2.76 22.27
CA PRO A 21 10.60 3.29 22.01
C PRO A 21 10.54 4.18 20.78
N ILE A 22 11.03 5.40 20.95
CA ILE A 22 11.01 6.47 19.97
C ILE A 22 11.92 6.04 18.81
N ASP A 23 11.40 5.25 17.91
CA ASP A 23 11.91 5.23 16.55
C ASP A 23 11.70 6.65 15.98
N LYS A 24 12.65 7.14 15.23
CA LYS A 24 12.73 8.49 14.64
C LYS A 24 11.49 8.92 13.82
N TYR A 25 10.47 8.14 13.80
CA TYR A 25 9.17 8.36 13.18
C TYR A 25 8.17 8.81 14.25
N THR A 26 8.30 10.08 14.68
CA THR A 26 7.24 10.72 15.46
C THR A 26 6.01 10.86 14.57
N PHE A 27 5.11 9.93 14.67
CA PHE A 27 3.82 9.91 13.98
C PHE A 27 2.87 10.92 14.64
N GLY A 28 2.98 12.16 14.25
CA GLY A 28 2.06 13.18 14.68
C GLY A 28 1.10 13.53 13.57
N ALA A 29 -0.10 12.93 13.56
CA ALA A 29 -1.19 13.58 12.85
C ALA A 29 -1.35 14.97 13.44
N PRO A 30 -1.34 16.06 12.65
CA PRO A 30 -1.47 17.41 13.20
C PRO A 30 -2.80 17.54 13.92
N GLN A 31 -2.80 18.15 15.07
CA GLN A 31 -4.03 18.59 15.70
C GLN A 31 -4.55 19.80 14.91
N LEU A 32 -5.69 19.65 14.27
CA LEU A 32 -6.33 20.74 13.55
C LEU A 32 -7.24 21.49 14.53
N ASN A 33 -6.84 22.71 14.88
CA ASN A 33 -7.62 23.58 15.76
C ASN A 33 -8.78 24.21 15.00
N ARG A 34 -9.87 24.53 15.72
CA ARG A 34 -11.05 25.16 15.14
C ARG A 34 -10.67 26.40 14.32
N GLY A 35 -11.17 26.43 13.09
CA GLY A 35 -10.87 27.48 12.12
C GLY A 35 -9.68 27.14 11.20
N PHE A 36 -9.17 25.91 11.24
CA PHE A 36 -8.24 25.43 10.22
C PHE A 36 -8.96 25.32 8.86
N PHE A 37 -10.13 24.70 8.83
CA PHE A 37 -11.05 24.76 7.70
C PHE A 37 -12.23 25.66 8.04
N ASN A 38 -12.47 26.69 7.25
CA ASN A 38 -13.55 27.62 7.42
C ASN A 38 -14.48 27.54 6.20
N MET A 39 -15.75 27.29 6.43
CA MET A 39 -16.76 27.23 5.38
C MET A 39 -18.15 27.61 5.92
N LYS A 40 -19.02 28.07 5.01
CA LYS A 40 -20.44 28.20 5.33
C LYS A 40 -21.13 26.88 4.99
N CYS A 41 -21.70 26.21 5.98
CA CYS A 41 -22.44 24.97 5.80
C CYS A 41 -23.88 25.14 6.30
N ASN A 42 -24.84 24.84 5.43
CA ASN A 42 -26.27 24.99 5.76
C ASN A 42 -26.80 23.86 6.67
N ASN A 43 -26.10 22.72 6.70
CA ASN A 43 -26.45 21.60 7.57
C ASN A 43 -25.17 20.92 8.12
N PRO A 44 -24.55 21.49 9.17
CA PRO A 44 -23.34 20.95 9.76
C PRO A 44 -23.55 19.61 10.48
N GLN A 45 -24.77 19.25 10.82
CA GLN A 45 -25.11 18.05 11.59
C GLN A 45 -24.78 16.76 10.83
N ILE A 46 -24.92 16.76 9.49
CA ILE A 46 -24.57 15.60 8.65
C ILE A 46 -23.08 15.24 8.77
N LEU A 47 -22.22 16.22 9.05
CA LEU A 47 -20.78 16.02 9.16
C LEU A 47 -20.36 15.47 10.53
N THR A 48 -21.16 15.66 11.57
CA THR A 48 -20.82 15.24 12.94
C THR A 48 -21.24 13.80 13.25
N GLU A 49 -22.29 13.28 12.61
CA GLU A 49 -22.83 11.94 12.89
C GLU A 49 -21.98 10.81 12.28
N TYR A 50 -21.32 11.06 11.16
CA TYR A 50 -20.51 10.05 10.45
C TYR A 50 -19.11 9.83 11.03
N TYR A 51 -18.65 10.61 12.04
CA TYR A 51 -17.23 10.83 12.25
C TYR A 51 -16.72 10.63 13.68
N MET A 52 -17.29 9.73 14.44
CA MET A 52 -16.81 9.48 15.82
C MET A 52 -15.35 8.99 15.90
N MET A 53 -14.80 8.38 14.85
CA MET A 53 -13.38 7.97 14.80
C MET A 53 -12.43 9.11 14.35
N TYR A 54 -12.93 10.16 13.74
CA TYR A 54 -12.14 11.24 13.12
C TYR A 54 -12.16 12.57 13.87
N ASN A 55 -12.54 12.61 15.12
CA ASN A 55 -12.64 13.83 15.93
C ASN A 55 -11.42 14.75 15.83
N ARG A 56 -10.22 14.20 15.54
CA ARG A 56 -8.99 14.99 15.41
C ARG A 56 -9.00 15.91 14.19
N TYR A 57 -9.53 15.45 13.06
CA TYR A 57 -9.55 16.23 11.82
C TYR A 57 -10.74 17.17 11.75
N PHE A 58 -11.88 16.80 12.37
CA PHE A 58 -13.10 17.60 12.35
C PHE A 58 -13.16 18.67 13.43
N SER A 59 -12.35 18.58 14.48
CA SER A 59 -12.18 19.67 15.44
C SER A 59 -11.68 20.96 14.77
N GLY A 60 -10.99 20.85 13.64
CA GLY A 60 -10.50 21.97 12.84
C GLY A 60 -11.55 22.73 12.04
N TRP A 61 -12.80 22.25 11.96
CA TRP A 61 -13.83 22.86 11.13
C TRP A 61 -14.57 23.99 11.83
N ASN A 62 -14.79 25.09 11.11
CA ASN A 62 -15.65 26.20 11.49
C ASN A 62 -16.72 26.39 10.40
N TYR A 63 -17.94 25.99 10.70
CA TYR A 63 -19.06 25.96 9.76
C TYR A 63 -19.81 27.29 9.65
N ASN A 64 -19.55 28.22 10.57
CA ASN A 64 -20.23 29.53 10.64
C ASN A 64 -19.28 30.64 10.19
N TYR A 65 -18.34 30.34 9.31
CA TYR A 65 -17.40 31.33 8.85
C TYR A 65 -18.05 32.29 7.87
N GLU A 66 -18.08 33.56 8.22
CA GLU A 66 -18.39 34.66 7.32
C GLU A 66 -17.07 35.24 6.79
N ASN A 67 -16.91 35.16 5.48
CA ASN A 67 -15.72 35.70 4.84
C ASN A 67 -15.70 37.23 4.97
N ASN A 68 -14.65 37.80 5.53
CA ASN A 68 -14.44 39.22 5.48
C ASN A 68 -14.13 39.58 4.00
N LYS A 69 -15.05 40.30 3.34
CA LYS A 69 -14.95 40.64 1.93
C LYS A 69 -13.72 41.44 1.55
N ASP A 70 -13.11 42.09 2.54
CA ASP A 70 -11.93 42.92 2.35
C ASP A 70 -10.60 42.14 2.45
N GLU A 71 -10.63 40.87 2.88
CA GLU A 71 -9.43 40.04 2.98
C GLU A 71 -9.14 39.39 1.61
N LYS A 72 -8.09 39.86 0.94
CA LYS A 72 -7.63 39.28 -0.31
C LYS A 72 -6.90 37.96 -0.01
N ILE A 73 -7.56 36.82 -0.24
CA ILE A 73 -7.04 35.48 0.00
C ILE A 73 -6.71 34.84 -1.35
N GLU A 74 -5.47 34.37 -1.51
CA GLU A 74 -5.04 33.65 -2.71
C GLU A 74 -5.72 32.27 -2.82
N GLU A 75 -5.97 31.83 -4.04
CA GLU A 75 -6.48 30.49 -4.30
C GLU A 75 -5.34 29.46 -4.28
N LEU A 76 -5.52 28.38 -3.52
CA LEU A 76 -4.58 27.27 -3.51
C LEU A 76 -4.81 26.40 -4.75
N ALA A 77 -3.82 26.28 -5.61
CA ALA A 77 -3.87 25.55 -6.87
C ALA A 77 -5.10 25.90 -7.73
N PRO A 78 -5.15 27.09 -8.34
CA PRO A 78 -6.31 27.57 -9.12
C PRO A 78 -6.73 26.57 -10.20
N GLY A 79 -8.05 26.34 -10.30
CA GLY A 79 -8.62 25.43 -11.29
C GLY A 79 -8.42 23.95 -11.01
N LYS A 80 -7.84 23.59 -9.86
CA LYS A 80 -7.65 22.19 -9.45
C LYS A 80 -8.61 21.78 -8.34
N THR A 81 -8.90 20.49 -8.28
CA THR A 81 -9.58 19.87 -7.14
C THR A 81 -8.54 19.48 -6.10
N ILE A 82 -8.68 20.00 -4.90
CA ILE A 82 -7.80 19.66 -3.78
C ILE A 82 -8.25 18.33 -3.17
N PHE A 83 -7.31 17.39 -3.07
CA PHE A 83 -7.51 16.14 -2.35
C PHE A 83 -6.72 16.20 -1.04
N PHE A 84 -7.44 16.31 0.08
CA PHE A 84 -6.82 16.25 1.39
C PHE A 84 -6.61 14.80 1.81
N LEU A 85 -5.36 14.45 2.05
CA LEU A 85 -4.96 13.15 2.57
C LEU A 85 -4.46 13.29 3.99
N SER A 86 -5.07 12.52 4.88
CA SER A 86 -4.60 12.28 6.24
C SER A 86 -4.09 10.86 6.29
N ARG A 87 -2.78 10.67 6.14
CA ARG A 87 -2.24 9.31 6.13
C ARG A 87 -2.29 8.69 7.51
N ASN A 88 -2.41 7.37 7.56
CA ASN A 88 -2.38 6.65 8.81
C ASN A 88 -1.00 6.77 9.49
N GLN A 89 -0.94 6.56 10.79
CA GLN A 89 0.26 6.64 11.63
C GLN A 89 1.43 5.76 11.16
N ASP A 90 1.20 4.77 10.31
CA ASP A 90 2.19 3.85 9.76
C ASP A 90 2.34 4.04 8.23
N SER A 91 2.56 5.28 7.79
CA SER A 91 2.66 5.62 6.36
C SER A 91 3.77 4.90 5.58
N PRO A 92 4.91 4.49 6.17
CA PRO A 92 5.89 3.64 5.49
C PRO A 92 5.39 2.22 5.24
N ASN A 93 4.28 1.83 5.85
CA ASN A 93 3.67 0.53 5.65
C ASN A 93 2.98 0.46 4.29
N LEU A 94 3.44 -0.45 3.43
CA LEU A 94 2.91 -0.62 2.07
C LEU A 94 1.39 -0.80 2.04
N TYR A 95 0.83 -1.51 3.01
CA TYR A 95 -0.60 -1.77 3.09
C TYR A 95 -1.40 -0.48 3.35
N HIS A 96 -0.97 0.32 4.33
CA HIS A 96 -1.66 1.56 4.67
C HIS A 96 -1.55 2.62 3.56
N GLY A 97 -0.35 2.77 2.98
CA GLY A 97 -0.14 3.71 1.88
C GLY A 97 -0.94 3.33 0.62
N MET A 98 -1.07 2.03 0.32
CA MET A 98 -1.88 1.59 -0.82
C MET A 98 -3.37 1.87 -0.61
N GLY A 99 -3.86 1.76 0.61
CA GLY A 99 -5.23 2.14 0.93
C GLY A 99 -5.52 3.62 0.62
N ASP A 100 -4.58 4.50 0.94
CA ASP A 100 -4.70 5.94 0.65
C ASP A 100 -4.63 6.22 -0.87
N VAL A 101 -3.77 5.51 -1.61
CA VAL A 101 -3.71 5.57 -3.08
C VAL A 101 -5.03 5.14 -3.70
N LEU A 102 -5.55 3.97 -3.31
CA LEU A 102 -6.82 3.44 -3.83
C LEU A 102 -8.01 4.31 -3.43
N GLY A 103 -8.01 4.82 -2.19
CA GLY A 103 -9.02 5.77 -1.72
C GLY A 103 -9.05 7.03 -2.58
N THR A 104 -7.88 7.56 -2.94
CA THR A 104 -7.77 8.72 -3.83
C THR A 104 -8.35 8.41 -5.21
N ILE A 105 -7.97 7.28 -5.82
CA ILE A 105 -8.48 6.86 -7.14
C ILE A 105 -10.00 6.65 -7.09
N SER A 106 -10.52 6.00 -6.04
CA SER A 106 -11.95 5.80 -5.87
C SER A 106 -12.73 7.12 -5.81
N MET A 107 -12.17 8.13 -5.11
CA MET A 107 -12.79 9.46 -5.07
C MET A 107 -12.71 10.18 -6.42
N MET A 108 -11.61 10.03 -7.16
CA MET A 108 -11.50 10.56 -8.53
C MET A 108 -12.60 9.96 -9.43
N GLU A 109 -12.81 8.65 -9.37
CA GLU A 109 -13.86 7.98 -10.14
C GLU A 109 -15.26 8.42 -9.71
N LEU A 110 -15.53 8.46 -8.40
CA LEU A 110 -16.84 8.83 -7.85
C LEU A 110 -17.26 10.25 -8.26
N PHE A 111 -16.32 11.18 -8.29
CA PHE A 111 -16.58 12.58 -8.65
C PHE A 111 -16.25 12.92 -10.10
N ASN A 112 -15.88 11.93 -10.91
CA ASN A 112 -15.48 12.08 -12.32
C ASN A 112 -14.38 13.14 -12.52
N ILE A 113 -13.33 13.05 -11.70
CA ILE A 113 -12.19 13.96 -11.72
C ILE A 113 -11.02 13.27 -12.39
N THR A 114 -10.44 13.94 -13.40
CA THR A 114 -9.25 13.44 -14.07
C THR A 114 -7.98 13.78 -13.29
N GLU A 115 -6.95 12.97 -13.44
CA GLU A 115 -5.67 13.10 -12.75
C GLU A 115 -4.99 14.47 -12.97
N ASP A 116 -5.18 15.07 -14.15
CA ASP A 116 -4.60 16.39 -14.48
C ASP A 116 -5.27 17.52 -13.68
N ASN A 117 -6.43 17.28 -13.10
CA ASN A 117 -7.18 18.23 -12.28
C ASN A 117 -7.03 17.98 -10.78
N VAL A 118 -6.20 17.03 -10.37
CA VAL A 118 -5.95 16.71 -8.96
C VAL A 118 -4.74 17.46 -8.44
N GLN A 119 -4.89 18.07 -7.27
CA GLN A 119 -3.81 18.56 -6.43
C GLN A 119 -3.89 17.91 -5.06
N ILE A 120 -2.89 17.11 -4.71
CA ILE A 120 -2.80 16.48 -3.40
C ILE A 120 -2.26 17.45 -2.37
N VAL A 121 -2.91 17.47 -1.22
CA VAL A 121 -2.48 18.22 -0.03
C VAL A 121 -2.42 17.27 1.16
N PHE A 122 -1.23 17.01 1.67
CA PHE A 122 -1.02 16.23 2.86
C PHE A 122 -1.27 17.06 4.11
N LEU A 123 -2.18 16.60 4.97
CA LEU A 123 -2.54 17.26 6.21
C LEU A 123 -1.53 17.01 7.33
N GLU A 124 -0.62 16.08 7.16
CA GLU A 124 0.40 15.73 8.12
C GLU A 124 1.79 16.22 7.70
N ASN A 125 2.69 16.30 8.69
CA ASN A 125 4.07 16.76 8.50
C ASN A 125 5.08 15.61 8.36
N MET A 126 4.66 14.44 7.90
CA MET A 126 5.53 13.27 7.85
C MET A 126 6.64 13.38 6.80
N TYR A 127 7.76 12.71 7.08
CA TYR A 127 8.88 12.60 6.14
C TYR A 127 8.50 11.72 4.95
N LEU A 128 8.31 12.34 3.80
CA LEU A 128 7.93 11.63 2.58
C LEU A 128 9.08 11.02 1.83
N LYS A 129 10.31 11.39 2.12
CA LYS A 129 11.47 10.80 1.43
C LYS A 129 11.53 9.28 1.53
N ASP A 130 10.93 8.74 2.61
CA ASP A 130 10.90 7.30 2.89
C ASP A 130 9.51 6.67 2.62
N ASP A 131 8.55 7.45 2.09
CA ASP A 131 7.25 6.91 1.69
C ASP A 131 7.39 6.12 0.39
N PRO A 132 7.11 4.82 0.38
CA PRO A 132 7.26 3.99 -0.80
C PRO A 132 6.36 4.44 -1.97
N TYR A 133 5.25 5.14 -1.68
CA TYR A 133 4.31 5.60 -2.71
C TYR A 133 4.47 7.07 -3.09
N TYR A 134 5.52 7.77 -2.61
CA TYR A 134 5.69 9.19 -2.91
C TYR A 134 5.70 9.49 -4.42
N GLU A 135 6.40 8.66 -5.19
CA GLU A 135 6.42 8.82 -6.65
C GLU A 135 5.05 8.58 -7.30
N ILE A 136 4.23 7.71 -6.73
CA ILE A 136 2.84 7.52 -7.19
C ILE A 136 2.01 8.77 -6.89
N TYR A 137 2.10 9.32 -5.69
CA TYR A 137 1.41 10.58 -5.37
C TYR A 137 1.86 11.71 -6.29
N LYS A 138 3.16 11.84 -6.52
CA LYS A 138 3.76 12.93 -7.29
C LYS A 138 3.49 12.80 -8.79
N LYS A 139 3.79 11.65 -9.38
CA LYS A 139 3.77 11.46 -10.84
C LYS A 139 2.43 10.99 -11.36
N VAL A 140 1.66 10.27 -10.56
CA VAL A 140 0.44 9.59 -10.99
C VAL A 140 -0.82 10.31 -10.52
N LEU A 141 -0.91 10.66 -9.24
CA LEU A 141 -2.13 11.17 -8.65
C LEU A 141 -2.20 12.72 -8.60
N SER A 142 -1.09 13.41 -8.37
CA SER A 142 -1.05 14.87 -8.25
C SER A 142 -0.54 15.52 -9.54
N ARG A 143 -1.14 15.16 -10.67
CA ARG A 143 -0.74 15.70 -11.98
C ARG A 143 -1.00 17.20 -12.14
N GLY A 144 -1.86 17.77 -11.30
CA GLY A 144 -2.12 19.20 -11.23
C GLY A 144 -0.96 20.03 -10.66
N GLY A 145 -0.02 19.40 -9.97
CA GLY A 145 1.15 20.03 -9.34
C GLY A 145 1.84 19.10 -8.36
N GLU A 146 3.00 19.50 -7.86
CA GLU A 146 3.72 18.80 -6.79
C GLU A 146 2.82 18.67 -5.55
N PRO A 147 2.83 17.51 -4.85
CA PRO A 147 2.08 17.37 -3.61
C PRO A 147 2.44 18.45 -2.59
N ILE A 148 1.44 19.08 -2.03
CA ILE A 148 1.59 20.17 -1.08
C ILE A 148 1.54 19.61 0.35
N PHE A 149 2.41 20.14 1.21
CA PHE A 149 2.42 19.84 2.63
C PHE A 149 1.86 21.03 3.39
N ILE A 150 0.93 20.81 4.32
CA ILE A 150 0.37 21.86 5.16
C ILE A 150 1.45 22.69 5.83
N LYS A 151 2.53 22.07 6.32
CA LYS A 151 3.65 22.76 6.97
C LYS A 151 4.33 23.81 6.10
N ASN A 152 4.22 23.68 4.77
CA ASN A 152 4.82 24.59 3.82
C ASN A 152 3.94 25.81 3.52
N LEU A 153 2.66 25.76 3.91
CA LEU A 153 1.72 26.83 3.71
C LEU A 153 1.85 27.89 4.81
N LYS A 154 2.06 29.14 4.44
CA LYS A 154 2.38 30.26 5.38
C LYS A 154 1.22 31.17 5.68
N GLN A 155 0.21 31.19 4.81
CA GLN A 155 -0.91 32.13 4.85
C GLN A 155 -2.25 31.39 4.69
N LYS A 156 -3.35 32.13 4.78
CA LYS A 156 -4.67 31.59 4.42
C LYS A 156 -4.79 31.41 2.92
N TYR A 157 -5.53 30.38 2.51
CA TYR A 157 -5.83 30.10 1.12
C TYR A 157 -7.32 29.85 0.91
N HIS A 158 -7.82 30.35 -0.20
CA HIS A 158 -9.12 29.97 -0.72
C HIS A 158 -9.00 28.65 -1.50
N ILE A 159 -9.98 27.77 -1.37
CA ILE A 159 -10.09 26.52 -2.08
C ILE A 159 -11.49 26.45 -2.68
N SER A 160 -11.56 26.45 -4.00
CA SER A 160 -12.82 26.39 -4.73
C SER A 160 -13.55 25.07 -4.54
N PHE A 161 -12.81 23.97 -4.66
CA PHE A 161 -13.36 22.62 -4.46
C PHE A 161 -12.33 21.68 -3.81
N ALA A 162 -12.77 20.96 -2.79
CA ALA A 162 -11.94 19.97 -2.13
C ALA A 162 -12.68 18.68 -1.80
N ILE A 163 -11.94 17.60 -1.78
CA ILE A 163 -12.37 16.28 -1.34
C ILE A 163 -11.44 15.84 -0.21
N HIS A 164 -12.02 15.43 0.90
CA HIS A 164 -11.27 14.74 1.94
C HIS A 164 -11.28 13.24 1.63
N VAL A 165 -10.12 12.67 1.38
CA VAL A 165 -9.99 11.23 1.13
C VAL A 165 -10.17 10.50 2.45
N PRO A 166 -11.11 9.56 2.57
CA PRO A 166 -11.28 8.77 3.78
C PRO A 166 -9.98 8.06 4.14
N LEU A 167 -9.69 7.99 5.44
CA LEU A 167 -8.55 7.19 5.91
C LEU A 167 -8.70 5.74 5.47
N ASN A 168 -7.56 5.10 5.28
CA ASN A 168 -7.40 3.71 4.91
C ASN A 168 -8.45 2.77 5.54
N TRP A 169 -8.61 2.78 6.88
CA TRP A 169 -9.53 1.90 7.62
C TRP A 169 -11.02 2.14 7.36
N ASP A 170 -11.39 3.30 6.83
CA ASP A 170 -12.76 3.70 6.54
C ASP A 170 -12.96 3.99 5.05
N SER A 171 -11.96 3.70 4.25
CA SER A 171 -12.07 3.71 2.80
C SER A 171 -13.04 2.61 2.37
N PRO A 172 -13.92 2.87 1.37
CA PRO A 172 -14.76 1.82 0.78
C PRO A 172 -13.96 0.67 0.17
N VAL A 173 -12.64 0.85 0.06
CA VAL A 173 -11.68 -0.17 -0.39
C VAL A 173 -11.39 -1.20 0.70
N PHE A 174 -11.67 -0.89 1.97
CA PHE A 174 -11.45 -1.77 3.12
C PHE A 174 -12.77 -2.39 3.59
N ILE A 175 -13.08 -3.55 3.05
CA ILE A 175 -14.21 -4.35 3.51
C ILE A 175 -13.76 -5.19 4.70
N ARG A 176 -14.37 -4.97 5.87
CA ARG A 176 -14.06 -5.74 7.10
C ARG A 176 -14.76 -7.10 7.15
N ASP A 177 -15.79 -7.29 6.34
CA ASP A 177 -16.59 -8.52 6.36
C ASP A 177 -16.17 -9.43 5.22
N ILE A 178 -15.41 -10.48 5.58
CA ILE A 178 -14.79 -11.42 4.64
C ILE A 178 -15.77 -12.50 4.19
N ASN A 179 -16.98 -12.55 4.74
CA ASN A 179 -17.92 -13.62 4.45
C ASN A 179 -18.36 -13.60 2.98
N ASN A 180 -17.49 -14.17 2.11
CA ASN A 180 -17.82 -14.68 0.76
C ASN A 180 -18.00 -13.68 -0.40
N THR A 181 -17.52 -12.44 -0.34
CA THR A 181 -17.58 -11.55 -1.49
C THR A 181 -16.24 -11.41 -2.21
N TYR A 182 -15.84 -12.45 -2.92
CA TYR A 182 -14.74 -12.37 -3.87
C TYR A 182 -15.18 -11.53 -5.08
N CYS A 183 -14.40 -10.50 -5.42
CA CYS A 183 -14.56 -9.87 -6.72
C CYS A 183 -14.03 -10.85 -7.78
N LYS A 184 -14.91 -11.52 -8.50
CA LYS A 184 -14.55 -12.39 -9.63
C LYS A 184 -13.86 -11.63 -10.77
N HIS A 185 -13.98 -10.33 -10.77
CA HIS A 185 -13.43 -9.44 -11.79
C HIS A 185 -12.75 -8.25 -11.12
N PRO A 186 -11.70 -7.70 -11.74
CA PRO A 186 -11.03 -6.53 -11.20
C PRO A 186 -11.99 -5.34 -11.12
N THR A 187 -11.97 -4.64 -10.00
CA THR A 187 -12.76 -3.42 -9.78
C THR A 187 -12.32 -2.30 -10.73
N LYS A 188 -13.18 -1.30 -10.91
CA LYS A 188 -12.81 -0.11 -11.71
C LYS A 188 -11.59 0.58 -11.13
N THR A 189 -11.56 0.78 -9.81
CA THR A 189 -10.45 1.40 -9.10
C THR A 189 -9.12 0.67 -9.34
N TYR A 190 -9.13 -0.68 -9.30
CA TYR A 190 -7.96 -1.47 -9.64
C TYR A 190 -7.50 -1.25 -11.09
N LYS A 191 -8.41 -1.31 -12.05
CA LYS A 191 -8.10 -1.07 -13.47
C LYS A 191 -7.52 0.32 -13.66
N LYS A 192 -8.12 1.34 -13.02
CA LYS A 192 -7.65 2.72 -13.10
C LYS A 192 -6.27 2.89 -12.48
N LEU A 193 -5.97 2.21 -11.36
CA LEU A 193 -4.63 2.19 -10.77
C LEU A 193 -3.59 1.70 -11.79
N HIS A 194 -3.84 0.56 -12.43
CA HIS A 194 -2.93 0.00 -13.43
C HIS A 194 -2.76 0.92 -14.64
N GLU A 195 -3.86 1.43 -15.18
CA GLU A 195 -3.84 2.38 -16.29
C GLU A 195 -2.97 3.61 -15.98
N LEU A 196 -3.17 4.21 -14.81
CA LEU A 196 -2.43 5.40 -14.39
C LEU A 196 -0.94 5.11 -14.14
N ILE A 197 -0.64 3.98 -13.51
CA ILE A 197 0.75 3.56 -13.28
C ILE A 197 1.46 3.30 -14.60
N ASP A 198 0.84 2.57 -15.52
CA ASP A 198 1.43 2.26 -16.82
C ASP A 198 1.62 3.51 -17.69
N LYS A 199 0.76 4.50 -17.52
CA LYS A 199 0.80 5.75 -18.27
C LYS A 199 1.85 6.73 -17.75
N TYR A 200 2.06 6.79 -16.42
CA TYR A 200 2.78 7.91 -15.81
C TYR A 200 3.99 7.53 -14.97
N LEU A 201 4.11 6.27 -14.56
CA LEU A 201 5.26 5.81 -13.80
C LEU A 201 6.25 5.11 -14.73
N ASP A 202 7.49 5.55 -14.68
CA ASP A 202 8.57 4.88 -15.42
C ASP A 202 8.93 3.56 -14.73
N ILE A 203 8.35 2.47 -15.24
CA ILE A 203 8.54 1.12 -14.71
C ILE A 203 9.56 0.40 -15.58
N PRO A 204 10.74 0.04 -15.01
CA PRO A 204 11.75 -0.68 -15.76
C PRO A 204 11.22 -2.06 -16.20
N ASN A 205 11.76 -2.61 -17.24
CA ASN A 205 11.50 -4.01 -17.60
C ASN A 205 12.33 -4.92 -16.69
N PHE A 206 11.66 -5.58 -15.74
CA PHE A 206 12.34 -6.51 -14.84
C PHE A 206 12.91 -7.72 -15.61
N VAL A 207 14.18 -8.01 -15.34
CA VAL A 207 14.88 -9.15 -15.90
C VAL A 207 15.53 -9.92 -14.75
N ASP A 208 15.25 -11.22 -14.66
CA ASP A 208 15.88 -12.10 -13.68
C ASP A 208 17.38 -12.22 -13.94
N SER A 209 18.20 -11.93 -12.94
CA SER A 209 19.67 -12.03 -13.03
C SER A 209 20.17 -13.46 -12.88
N PHE A 210 19.38 -14.35 -12.28
CA PHE A 210 19.75 -15.69 -11.86
C PHE A 210 21.00 -15.74 -10.94
N ILE A 211 21.24 -14.63 -10.24
CA ILE A 211 22.31 -14.49 -9.25
C ILE A 211 21.67 -14.38 -7.87
N SER A 212 22.06 -15.26 -6.97
CA SER A 212 21.66 -15.18 -5.56
C SER A 212 22.65 -14.31 -4.78
N ASP A 213 22.19 -13.20 -4.22
CA ASP A 213 22.99 -12.31 -3.39
C ASP A 213 22.75 -12.52 -1.88
N ASN A 214 21.81 -13.41 -1.53
CA ASN A 214 21.37 -13.71 -0.15
C ASN A 214 20.80 -12.52 0.65
N GLU A 215 20.63 -11.39 0.03
CA GLU A 215 20.00 -10.20 0.63
C GLU A 215 18.70 -9.84 -0.08
N THR A 216 18.74 -9.66 -1.38
CA THR A 216 17.61 -9.26 -2.21
C THR A 216 16.98 -10.43 -2.93
N PHE A 217 17.81 -11.24 -3.61
CA PHE A 217 17.35 -12.38 -4.41
C PHE A 217 17.99 -13.69 -3.97
N TYR A 218 17.17 -14.73 -3.95
CA TYR A 218 17.64 -16.10 -3.91
C TYR A 218 16.97 -16.91 -5.04
N TYR A 219 17.79 -17.54 -5.86
CA TYR A 219 17.37 -18.50 -6.87
C TYR A 219 17.87 -19.88 -6.47
N PRO A 220 16.98 -20.89 -6.38
CA PRO A 220 17.40 -22.27 -6.21
C PRO A 220 18.46 -22.68 -7.21
N LYS A 221 19.46 -23.44 -6.77
CA LYS A 221 20.52 -23.92 -7.68
C LYS A 221 19.94 -24.65 -8.90
N LEU A 222 18.90 -25.44 -8.69
CA LEU A 222 18.21 -26.16 -9.77
C LEU A 222 17.62 -25.20 -10.83
N ILE A 223 17.14 -24.03 -10.43
CA ILE A 223 16.63 -23.00 -11.36
C ILE A 223 17.77 -22.40 -12.16
N ILE A 224 18.90 -22.10 -11.53
CA ILE A 224 20.12 -21.60 -12.21
C ILE A 224 20.61 -22.62 -13.22
N ASP A 225 20.69 -23.90 -12.84
CA ASP A 225 21.12 -24.99 -13.74
C ASP A 225 20.16 -25.16 -14.94
N ARG A 226 18.83 -25.04 -14.69
CA ARG A 226 17.82 -25.06 -15.77
C ARG A 226 18.01 -23.88 -16.74
N HIS A 227 18.22 -22.67 -16.23
CA HIS A 227 18.49 -21.47 -17.02
C HIS A 227 19.73 -21.68 -17.91
N ASN A 228 20.86 -22.12 -17.32
CA ASN A 228 22.11 -22.36 -18.01
C ASN A 228 21.99 -23.47 -19.06
N SER A 229 21.06 -24.41 -18.89
CA SER A 229 20.74 -25.47 -19.86
C SER A 229 19.78 -25.01 -20.96
N GLY A 230 19.41 -23.73 -21.00
CA GLY A 230 18.54 -23.16 -22.02
C GLY A 230 17.04 -23.41 -21.80
N VAL A 231 16.61 -23.81 -20.61
CA VAL A 231 15.19 -23.97 -20.29
C VAL A 231 14.50 -22.59 -20.34
N LYS A 232 13.42 -22.50 -21.11
CA LYS A 232 12.55 -21.31 -21.15
C LYS A 232 11.50 -21.41 -20.05
N PHE A 233 11.51 -20.45 -19.13
CA PHE A 233 10.49 -20.34 -18.13
C PHE A 233 9.25 -19.65 -18.72
N THR A 234 8.08 -20.24 -18.54
CA THR A 234 6.78 -19.73 -19.03
C THR A 234 5.90 -19.21 -17.92
N LYS A 235 6.22 -19.56 -16.68
CA LYS A 235 5.54 -19.14 -15.47
C LYS A 235 6.55 -18.80 -14.39
N CYS A 236 6.17 -17.87 -13.52
CA CYS A 236 7.01 -17.42 -12.42
C CYS A 236 6.28 -17.49 -11.08
N LEU A 237 6.85 -18.22 -10.12
CA LEU A 237 6.46 -18.24 -8.73
C LEU A 237 7.44 -17.37 -7.95
N THR A 238 6.92 -16.34 -7.29
CA THR A 238 7.71 -15.45 -6.42
C THR A 238 7.29 -15.65 -4.97
N ILE A 239 8.27 -15.95 -4.11
CA ILE A 239 8.10 -15.99 -2.66
C ILE A 239 8.58 -14.67 -2.09
N ILE A 240 7.74 -13.96 -1.34
CA ILE A 240 8.18 -12.78 -0.58
C ILE A 240 9.01 -13.22 0.61
N TRP A 241 10.30 -12.89 0.56
CA TRP A 241 11.23 -13.18 1.65
C TRP A 241 11.20 -12.09 2.69
N ARG A 242 10.52 -12.34 3.78
CA ARG A 242 10.46 -11.40 4.87
C ARG A 242 11.69 -11.54 5.75
N LYS A 243 12.67 -10.68 5.51
CA LYS A 243 13.92 -10.54 6.28
C LYS A 243 13.86 -9.32 7.22
N VAL A 244 14.86 -9.20 8.06
CA VAL A 244 15.04 -8.01 8.89
C VAL A 244 15.16 -6.78 7.99
N TRP A 245 14.33 -5.78 8.27
CA TRP A 245 14.41 -4.52 7.55
C TRP A 245 15.71 -3.80 7.89
N PRO A 246 16.54 -3.42 6.90
CA PRO A 246 17.87 -2.84 7.17
C PRO A 246 17.85 -1.47 7.84
N LYS A 247 16.69 -0.81 7.91
CA LYS A 247 16.54 0.55 8.45
C LYS A 247 15.96 0.54 9.87
N ASN A 248 16.80 0.28 10.87
CA ASN A 248 16.60 0.68 12.28
C ASN A 248 15.25 0.32 12.95
N ARG A 249 14.61 -0.79 12.62
CA ARG A 249 13.52 -1.32 13.43
C ARG A 249 14.08 -2.17 14.57
N THR A 250 13.66 -1.86 15.78
CA THR A 250 14.05 -2.60 16.99
C THR A 250 13.24 -3.88 17.17
N GLU A 251 12.08 -3.97 16.48
CA GLU A 251 11.19 -5.13 16.56
C GLU A 251 10.59 -5.44 15.18
N GLN A 252 10.60 -6.69 14.79
CA GLN A 252 9.90 -7.20 13.62
C GLN A 252 9.31 -8.57 13.91
N ASN A 253 8.11 -8.81 13.43
CA ASN A 253 7.42 -10.06 13.61
C ASN A 253 7.38 -10.86 12.30
N ARG A 254 7.36 -12.18 12.41
CA ARG A 254 7.13 -13.11 11.30
C ARG A 254 8.22 -13.03 10.21
N LEU A 255 9.50 -13.03 10.61
CA LEU A 255 10.62 -13.15 9.69
C LEU A 255 10.71 -14.60 9.19
N MET A 256 10.78 -14.78 7.86
CA MET A 256 10.89 -16.12 7.27
C MET A 256 12.33 -16.63 7.37
N GLN A 257 12.56 -17.65 8.22
CA GLN A 257 13.88 -18.16 8.51
C GLN A 257 14.38 -19.14 7.43
N ASN A 258 13.52 -20.08 7.01
CA ASN A 258 13.86 -21.13 6.07
C ASN A 258 13.35 -20.86 4.64
N GLY A 259 13.38 -19.59 4.21
CA GLY A 259 12.93 -19.22 2.85
C GLY A 259 13.69 -19.93 1.72
N PRO A 260 15.03 -19.99 1.75
CA PRO A 260 15.81 -20.72 0.75
C PRO A 260 15.42 -22.19 0.63
N GLU A 261 15.26 -22.90 1.74
CA GLU A 261 14.88 -24.30 1.81
C GLU A 261 13.49 -24.53 1.18
N LEU A 262 12.53 -23.64 1.47
CA LEU A 262 11.20 -23.68 0.85
C LEU A 262 11.27 -23.47 -0.67
N ALA A 263 12.10 -22.54 -1.14
CA ALA A 263 12.28 -22.28 -2.56
C ALA A 263 12.96 -23.48 -3.27
N ASP A 264 14.00 -24.07 -2.67
CA ASP A 264 14.67 -25.25 -3.19
C ASP A 264 13.72 -26.45 -3.30
N LYS A 265 12.92 -26.67 -2.28
CA LYS A 265 11.91 -27.75 -2.25
C LYS A 265 10.86 -27.55 -3.34
N LEU A 266 10.33 -26.35 -3.51
CA LEU A 266 9.40 -26.03 -4.60
C LEU A 266 10.04 -26.25 -5.95
N ALA A 267 11.25 -25.76 -6.18
CA ALA A 267 11.96 -25.96 -7.45
C ALA A 267 12.16 -27.43 -7.77
N SER A 268 12.35 -28.30 -6.76
CA SER A 268 12.55 -29.73 -6.95
C SER A 268 11.30 -30.48 -7.41
N VAL A 269 10.11 -30.01 -7.02
CA VAL A 269 8.84 -30.70 -7.28
C VAL A 269 8.00 -30.07 -8.39
N LEU A 270 8.27 -28.82 -8.74
CA LEU A 270 7.53 -28.11 -9.79
C LEU A 270 8.07 -28.40 -11.20
N PRO A 271 7.23 -28.29 -12.24
CA PRO A 271 7.61 -28.44 -13.64
C PRO A 271 8.84 -27.58 -13.99
N LYS A 272 9.65 -28.08 -14.93
CA LYS A 272 10.93 -27.43 -15.29
C LYS A 272 10.77 -26.01 -15.85
N ASN A 273 9.64 -25.72 -16.48
CA ASN A 273 9.31 -24.42 -17.08
C ASN A 273 8.77 -23.39 -16.08
N ILE A 274 8.70 -23.71 -14.79
CA ILE A 274 8.30 -22.77 -13.73
C ILE A 274 9.56 -22.23 -13.07
N LEU A 275 9.74 -20.89 -13.17
CA LEU A 275 10.74 -20.16 -12.42
C LEU A 275 10.30 -20.07 -10.95
N VAL A 276 11.17 -20.42 -10.02
CA VAL A 276 10.99 -20.17 -8.58
C VAL A 276 12.05 -19.18 -8.14
N ARG A 277 11.61 -18.09 -7.52
CA ARG A 277 12.51 -17.10 -6.89
C ARG A 277 12.01 -16.67 -5.55
N LEU A 278 12.93 -16.35 -4.66
CA LEU A 278 12.67 -15.79 -3.34
C LEU A 278 13.20 -14.35 -3.33
N VAL A 279 12.41 -13.39 -2.89
CA VAL A 279 12.75 -11.97 -3.03
C VAL A 279 12.45 -11.19 -1.75
N ASN A 280 13.45 -10.49 -1.24
CA ASN A 280 13.30 -9.47 -0.22
C ASN A 280 12.97 -8.13 -0.88
N THR A 281 11.69 -7.85 -1.06
CA THR A 281 11.24 -6.63 -1.74
C THR A 281 11.63 -5.34 -1.02
N ALA A 282 11.96 -5.39 0.27
CA ALA A 282 12.39 -4.21 1.02
C ALA A 282 13.73 -3.62 0.52
N CYS A 283 14.52 -4.39 -0.21
CA CYS A 283 15.77 -3.94 -0.82
C CYS A 283 15.60 -3.29 -2.19
N LEU A 284 14.39 -3.32 -2.77
CA LEU A 284 14.09 -2.79 -4.09
C LEU A 284 13.36 -1.45 -4.01
N PRO A 285 13.64 -0.50 -4.91
CA PRO A 285 12.81 0.68 -5.07
C PRO A 285 11.41 0.31 -5.60
N MET A 286 10.40 1.15 -5.36
CA MET A 286 9.00 0.82 -5.64
C MET A 286 8.73 0.48 -7.11
N ASN A 287 9.34 1.19 -8.05
CA ASN A 287 9.16 0.93 -9.48
C ASN A 287 9.71 -0.46 -9.88
N GLU A 288 10.80 -0.92 -9.27
CA GLU A 288 11.32 -2.27 -9.46
C GLU A 288 10.46 -3.33 -8.79
N GLN A 289 9.91 -3.03 -7.58
CA GLN A 289 8.93 -3.91 -6.93
C GLN A 289 7.69 -4.11 -7.82
N ILE A 290 7.16 -3.03 -8.41
CA ILE A 290 6.03 -3.11 -9.35
C ILE A 290 6.42 -3.93 -10.58
N SER A 291 7.59 -3.68 -11.16
CA SER A 291 8.08 -4.41 -12.32
C SER A 291 8.22 -5.90 -12.05
N LEU A 292 8.77 -6.26 -10.90
CA LEU A 292 8.88 -7.65 -10.44
C LEU A 292 7.50 -8.32 -10.34
N MET A 293 6.51 -7.63 -9.75
CA MET A 293 5.15 -8.17 -9.62
C MET A 293 4.49 -8.39 -10.98
N LYS A 294 4.69 -7.49 -11.94
CA LYS A 294 4.18 -7.65 -13.31
C LYS A 294 4.76 -8.89 -14.05
N LYS A 295 5.86 -9.47 -13.54
CA LYS A 295 6.49 -10.69 -14.03
C LYS A 295 6.26 -11.90 -13.14
N THR A 296 5.29 -11.83 -12.24
CA THR A 296 4.94 -12.88 -11.27
C THR A 296 3.56 -13.44 -11.59
N ASP A 297 3.47 -14.73 -11.84
CA ASP A 297 2.19 -15.43 -12.06
C ASP A 297 1.62 -15.99 -10.76
N TYR A 298 2.47 -16.33 -9.80
CA TYR A 298 2.10 -16.84 -8.50
C TYR A 298 2.91 -16.12 -7.41
N LEU A 299 2.24 -15.32 -6.61
CA LEU A 299 2.83 -14.67 -5.46
C LEU A 299 2.45 -15.42 -4.19
N VAL A 300 3.44 -15.80 -3.40
CA VAL A 300 3.23 -16.39 -2.08
C VAL A 300 4.12 -15.71 -1.04
N GLY A 301 3.62 -15.59 0.18
CA GLY A 301 4.42 -15.07 1.28
C GLY A 301 3.70 -15.13 2.61
N ILE A 302 4.50 -14.94 3.66
CA ILE A 302 3.94 -14.81 5.02
C ILE A 302 3.18 -13.49 5.14
N HIS A 303 2.06 -13.53 5.86
CA HIS A 303 1.24 -12.36 6.13
C HIS A 303 2.06 -11.12 6.52
N GLY A 304 1.82 -10.03 5.84
CA GLY A 304 2.46 -8.74 6.10
C GLY A 304 2.41 -7.77 4.94
N ALA A 305 2.80 -6.53 5.21
CA ALA A 305 2.68 -5.41 4.28
C ALA A 305 3.34 -5.64 2.90
N GLY A 306 4.40 -6.45 2.82
CA GLY A 306 5.04 -6.79 1.52
C GLY A 306 4.10 -7.47 0.54
N LEU A 307 3.11 -8.23 1.02
CA LEU A 307 2.11 -8.87 0.17
C LEU A 307 1.12 -7.88 -0.49
N THR A 308 1.06 -6.63 -0.04
CA THR A 308 0.31 -5.57 -0.72
C THR A 308 0.73 -5.39 -2.18
N LEU A 309 1.98 -5.72 -2.49
CA LEU A 309 2.49 -5.70 -3.86
C LEU A 309 1.71 -6.63 -4.81
N GLY A 310 0.97 -7.59 -4.28
CA GLY A 310 0.07 -8.44 -5.05
C GLY A 310 -0.97 -7.69 -5.88
N ILE A 311 -1.26 -6.43 -5.51
CA ILE A 311 -2.13 -5.57 -6.32
C ILE A 311 -1.57 -5.26 -7.72
N PHE A 312 -0.26 -5.44 -7.93
CA PHE A 312 0.42 -5.20 -9.20
C PHE A 312 0.64 -6.46 -10.05
N LEU A 313 0.13 -7.60 -9.60
CA LEU A 313 0.20 -8.84 -10.36
C LEU A 313 -0.60 -8.75 -11.67
N PRO A 314 -0.22 -9.50 -12.72
CA PRO A 314 -1.04 -9.66 -13.91
C PRO A 314 -2.42 -10.24 -13.56
N LEU A 315 -3.43 -9.94 -14.38
CA LEU A 315 -4.75 -10.57 -14.26
C LEU A 315 -4.63 -12.09 -14.31
N SER A 316 -5.47 -12.77 -13.55
CA SER A 316 -5.49 -14.25 -13.43
C SER A 316 -4.28 -14.86 -12.70
N SER A 317 -3.43 -14.05 -12.10
CA SER A 317 -2.37 -14.56 -11.21
C SER A 317 -2.95 -15.18 -9.95
N ILE A 318 -2.14 -15.97 -9.27
CA ILE A 318 -2.47 -16.49 -7.94
C ILE A 318 -1.81 -15.60 -6.88
N TYR A 319 -2.61 -15.20 -5.90
CA TYR A 319 -2.15 -14.55 -4.68
C TYR A 319 -2.38 -15.50 -3.50
N HIS A 320 -1.32 -15.83 -2.78
CA HIS A 320 -1.37 -16.77 -1.68
C HIS A 320 -0.72 -16.19 -0.42
N GLU A 321 -1.54 -15.91 0.56
CA GLU A 321 -1.12 -15.44 1.88
C GLU A 321 -1.04 -16.61 2.84
N ILE A 322 0.09 -16.77 3.53
CA ILE A 322 0.33 -17.85 4.49
C ILE A 322 0.56 -17.31 5.90
N LEU A 323 0.11 -18.08 6.86
CA LEU A 323 0.32 -17.86 8.29
C LEU A 323 0.83 -19.15 8.95
N HIS A 324 1.52 -18.99 10.08
CA HIS A 324 1.85 -20.13 10.94
C HIS A 324 0.87 -20.29 12.12
N LYS A 325 0.05 -19.27 12.38
CA LYS A 325 -1.02 -19.24 13.38
C LYS A 325 -2.13 -18.30 12.96
N GLU A 326 -3.31 -18.43 13.55
CA GLU A 326 -4.43 -17.55 13.27
C GLU A 326 -4.10 -16.09 13.58
N THR A 327 -4.29 -15.22 12.62
CA THR A 327 -4.21 -13.76 12.73
C THR A 327 -5.26 -13.11 11.82
N TRP A 328 -5.33 -11.78 11.83
CA TRP A 328 -6.25 -11.04 10.99
C TRP A 328 -5.79 -11.03 9.52
N ASN A 329 -6.72 -11.35 8.60
CA ASN A 329 -6.46 -11.46 7.15
C ASN A 329 -6.60 -10.11 6.45
N VAL A 330 -5.71 -9.17 6.72
CA VAL A 330 -5.91 -7.80 6.25
C VAL A 330 -5.40 -7.57 4.83
N VAL A 331 -4.32 -8.24 4.41
CA VAL A 331 -3.68 -7.98 3.10
C VAL A 331 -4.43 -8.64 1.95
N LEU A 332 -5.05 -9.78 2.21
CA LEU A 332 -5.88 -10.52 1.25
C LEU A 332 -6.96 -9.65 0.58
N PHE A 333 -7.52 -8.70 1.31
CA PHE A 333 -8.55 -7.79 0.80
C PHE A 333 -8.14 -6.98 -0.42
N LEU A 334 -6.94 -6.42 -0.40
CA LEU A 334 -6.46 -5.62 -1.53
C LEU A 334 -6.35 -6.48 -2.79
N SER A 335 -5.93 -7.74 -2.62
CA SER A 335 -5.79 -8.66 -3.74
C SER A 335 -7.12 -9.19 -4.25
N MET A 336 -8.15 -9.29 -3.40
CA MET A 336 -9.51 -9.62 -3.82
C MET A 336 -10.10 -8.59 -4.78
N MET A 337 -9.75 -7.31 -4.63
CA MET A 337 -10.22 -6.23 -5.52
C MET A 337 -9.65 -6.34 -6.93
N SER A 338 -8.52 -7.01 -7.08
CA SER A 338 -7.83 -7.17 -8.35
C SER A 338 -8.38 -8.31 -9.22
N GLY A 339 -9.29 -9.13 -8.66
CA GLY A 339 -9.85 -10.29 -9.38
C GLY A 339 -8.88 -11.45 -9.53
N HIS A 340 -7.86 -11.52 -8.68
CA HIS A 340 -6.93 -12.64 -8.62
C HIS A 340 -7.56 -13.86 -7.97
N ASN A 341 -6.96 -15.03 -8.22
CA ASN A 341 -7.26 -16.24 -7.46
C ASN A 341 -6.53 -16.14 -6.10
N CYS A 342 -7.29 -15.75 -5.06
CA CYS A 342 -6.74 -15.45 -3.75
C CYS A 342 -6.91 -16.65 -2.83
N TYR A 343 -5.81 -17.05 -2.20
CA TYR A 343 -5.75 -18.14 -1.24
C TYR A 343 -5.17 -17.66 0.08
N PHE A 344 -5.64 -18.30 1.12
CA PHE A 344 -5.18 -18.09 2.48
C PHE A 344 -5.06 -19.44 3.18
N ASP A 345 -3.87 -19.75 3.67
CA ASP A 345 -3.62 -21.01 4.36
C ASP A 345 -2.85 -20.81 5.66
N ILE A 346 -3.16 -21.65 6.63
CA ILE A 346 -2.33 -21.85 7.82
C ILE A 346 -1.36 -22.98 7.49
N VAL A 347 -0.05 -22.66 7.51
CA VAL A 347 1.02 -23.61 7.25
C VAL A 347 1.68 -23.95 8.60
N LYS A 348 1.90 -25.24 8.85
CA LYS A 348 2.61 -25.68 10.03
C LYS A 348 3.97 -25.01 10.12
N GLY A 349 4.33 -24.57 11.30
CA GLY A 349 5.59 -23.89 11.52
C GLY A 349 5.93 -23.77 12.99
N THR A 350 7.17 -23.37 13.23
CA THR A 350 7.67 -23.04 14.58
C THR A 350 8.08 -21.57 14.60
N ASP A 351 7.79 -20.90 15.69
CA ASP A 351 8.24 -19.53 15.92
C ASP A 351 9.32 -19.50 17.03
N ASN A 352 10.27 -18.60 16.84
CA ASN A 352 11.28 -18.29 17.83
C ASN A 352 11.40 -16.77 17.96
N LYS A 353 11.38 -16.27 19.18
CA LYS A 353 11.53 -14.85 19.47
C LYS A 353 12.88 -14.56 20.10
N THR A 354 13.70 -13.79 19.42
CA THR A 354 15.04 -13.42 19.88
C THR A 354 15.30 -11.94 19.66
N ASN A 355 15.71 -11.20 20.68
CA ASN A 355 16.07 -9.78 20.61
C ASN A 355 14.99 -8.88 19.97
N GLY A 356 13.70 -9.11 20.29
CA GLY A 356 12.59 -8.34 19.70
C GLY A 356 12.13 -8.80 18.31
N PHE A 357 12.83 -9.77 17.70
CA PHE A 357 12.49 -10.32 16.40
C PHE A 357 11.79 -11.67 16.54
N GLU A 358 10.68 -11.84 15.86
CA GLU A 358 9.96 -13.11 15.74
C GLU A 358 10.32 -13.77 14.40
N TYR A 359 10.96 -14.93 14.48
CA TYR A 359 11.33 -15.75 13.34
C TYR A 359 10.35 -16.89 13.18
N VAL A 360 9.99 -17.20 11.94
CA VAL A 360 9.09 -18.30 11.58
C VAL A 360 9.82 -19.25 10.62
N SER A 361 9.86 -20.52 10.98
CA SER A 361 10.26 -21.62 10.09
C SER A 361 9.03 -22.46 9.78
N PHE A 362 8.70 -22.58 8.50
CA PHE A 362 7.58 -23.40 8.05
C PHE A 362 8.01 -24.85 7.80
N ASP A 363 7.07 -25.78 8.03
CA ASP A 363 7.22 -27.15 7.56
C ASP A 363 7.23 -27.16 6.03
N GLU A 364 8.31 -27.65 5.44
CA GLU A 364 8.54 -27.60 3.99
C GLU A 364 7.50 -28.42 3.21
N ASN A 365 7.08 -29.57 3.75
CA ASN A 365 6.13 -30.44 3.06
C ASN A 365 4.73 -29.83 3.08
N ASP A 366 4.28 -29.32 4.22
CA ASP A 366 2.98 -28.66 4.36
C ASP A 366 2.91 -27.40 3.48
N PHE A 367 3.99 -26.59 3.46
CA PHE A 367 4.08 -25.39 2.61
C PHE A 367 3.96 -25.78 1.12
N VAL A 368 4.76 -26.75 0.66
CA VAL A 368 4.78 -27.18 -0.72
C VAL A 368 3.45 -27.81 -1.13
N GLU A 369 2.84 -28.62 -0.26
CA GLU A 369 1.51 -29.21 -0.51
C GLU A 369 0.45 -28.13 -0.77
N LYS A 370 0.40 -27.07 0.06
CA LYS A 370 -0.54 -25.96 -0.11
C LYS A 370 -0.31 -25.24 -1.46
N VAL A 371 0.94 -24.91 -1.78
CA VAL A 371 1.28 -24.24 -3.04
C VAL A 371 0.88 -25.10 -4.25
N ILE A 372 1.24 -26.39 -4.26
CA ILE A 372 0.91 -27.31 -5.35
C ILE A 372 -0.59 -27.49 -5.51
N LYS A 373 -1.34 -27.60 -4.42
CA LYS A 373 -2.80 -27.67 -4.44
C LYS A 373 -3.39 -26.51 -5.23
N HIS A 374 -3.03 -25.27 -4.89
CA HIS A 374 -3.56 -24.08 -5.55
C HIS A 374 -3.09 -23.92 -6.99
N MET A 375 -1.87 -24.34 -7.30
CA MET A 375 -1.39 -24.39 -8.68
C MET A 375 -2.17 -25.39 -9.54
N LYS A 376 -2.54 -26.56 -9.00
CA LYS A 376 -3.38 -27.55 -9.69
C LYS A 376 -4.79 -27.02 -9.93
N GLU A 377 -5.41 -26.42 -8.93
CA GLU A 377 -6.75 -25.81 -9.02
C GLU A 377 -6.82 -24.72 -10.12
N ASN A 378 -5.70 -24.09 -10.45
CA ASN A 378 -5.58 -23.04 -11.46
C ASN A 378 -4.91 -23.49 -12.76
N ASN A 379 -4.81 -24.79 -13.00
CA ASN A 379 -4.27 -25.38 -14.24
C ASN A 379 -2.82 -24.98 -14.58
N TYR A 380 -1.97 -24.72 -13.57
CA TYR A 380 -0.57 -24.36 -13.78
C TYR A 380 0.33 -25.50 -14.24
N PHE A 381 -0.17 -26.73 -14.26
CA PHE A 381 0.54 -27.95 -14.67
C PHE A 381 0.20 -28.42 -16.09
N GLN A 382 -0.58 -27.64 -16.81
CA GLN A 382 -0.95 -27.93 -18.21
C GLN A 382 0.06 -27.34 -19.20
#